data_5a6b5138cdd1226f6658997c45d5c2b1
#
_entry.id   5a6b5138cdd1226f6658997c45d5c2b1
#
_cell.length_a   1.000
_cell.length_b   1.000
_cell.length_c   1.000
_cell.angle_alpha   90.00
_cell.angle_beta   90.00
_cell.angle_gamma   90.00
#
_symmetry.space_group_name_H-M   'P 1'
#
loop_
_entity.id
_entity.type
_entity.pdbx_description
1 polymer ?
#
loop_
_entity_poly.entity_id
_entity_poly.type
_entity_poly.pdbx_seq_one_letter_code
_entity_poly.pdbx_strand_id
1 'polypeptide(L)'
;MKKSILRAALLGASALGLVALAVPASAADVSACLITKTDTNPFFVKMKEGATAKAKEIGVDLKAYAGKIDGDSESQVAAIESCIADGAKGILITASDTAGIVPAVKKARDAGILVIALDTPLDPADAADATFATDNLLAGELIGKWAAATLGDKAKDAKIAFLDLTPSQPTVDVLRDQGFMKGFGIDTKDINKIGDEDDPRIVGHDVTNGNEEGGRQAMENLLQKDPSINVVHTINEPAAAGAYEALKAVGMEKNVLIVSVDGGCPGVKNVEAGVIGATSQQYPLMMASLGVEAIKKFADTGEKPSPTEGKTFFDTGVSLVTAKPAAGVESIDVKDGLAKCWG
;
A
#
# COMPACT_ATOMS: atom_id res chain seq x y z
N MET A 1 21.35 21.89 -103.98
CA MET A 1 19.92 22.02 -103.70
C MET A 1 19.55 21.08 -102.53
N LYS A 2 18.72 21.58 -101.69
CA LYS A 2 18.07 20.97 -100.52
C LYS A 2 18.82 21.09 -99.16
N LYS A 3 18.23 21.96 -98.41
CA LYS A 3 18.51 22.30 -96.97
C LYS A 3 18.03 21.15 -96.05
N SER A 4 18.79 20.86 -94.98
CA SER A 4 18.29 20.09 -93.88
C SER A 4 18.55 20.84 -92.59
N ILE A 5 17.48 21.07 -91.91
CA ILE A 5 17.40 21.83 -90.68
C ILE A 5 17.69 20.90 -89.48
N LEU A 6 18.66 21.26 -88.68
CA LEU A 6 18.99 20.58 -87.42
C LEU A 6 18.10 21.12 -86.32
N ARG A 7 17.27 20.28 -85.70
CA ARG A 7 16.49 20.60 -84.52
C ARG A 7 17.22 20.11 -83.27
N ALA A 8 17.64 21.03 -82.47
CA ALA A 8 18.16 20.71 -81.14
C ALA A 8 16.99 20.43 -80.18
N ALA A 9 17.01 19.27 -79.51
CA ALA A 9 16.08 18.90 -78.45
C ALA A 9 16.76 19.19 -77.10
N LEU A 10 16.23 20.15 -76.33
CA LEU A 10 16.58 20.39 -74.92
C LEU A 10 15.87 19.29 -74.08
N LEU A 11 16.66 18.46 -73.43
CA LEU A 11 16.21 17.57 -72.34
C LEU A 11 16.25 18.34 -71.05
N GLY A 12 15.09 18.79 -70.54
CA GLY A 12 14.93 19.31 -69.20
C GLY A 12 14.85 18.17 -68.18
N ALA A 13 15.87 18.01 -67.35
CA ALA A 13 15.87 17.09 -66.21
C ALA A 13 15.08 17.71 -65.06
N SER A 14 13.86 17.29 -64.84
CA SER A 14 13.07 17.65 -63.66
C SER A 14 13.53 16.77 -62.47
N ALA A 15 14.30 17.37 -61.56
CA ALA A 15 14.61 16.74 -60.27
C ALA A 15 13.38 16.82 -59.37
N LEU A 16 12.62 15.72 -59.24
CA LEU A 16 11.63 15.59 -58.19
C LEU A 16 12.35 15.35 -56.87
N GLY A 17 12.43 16.41 -56.04
CA GLY A 17 12.87 16.29 -54.64
C GLY A 17 11.83 15.49 -53.85
N LEU A 18 12.13 14.24 -53.44
CA LEU A 18 11.38 13.54 -52.41
C LEU A 18 11.57 14.28 -51.07
N VAL A 19 10.58 15.06 -50.67
CA VAL A 19 10.45 15.53 -49.32
C VAL A 19 9.98 14.33 -48.49
N ALA A 20 10.90 13.65 -47.80
CA ALA A 20 10.57 12.65 -46.80
C ALA A 20 9.90 13.41 -45.60
N LEU A 21 8.57 13.35 -45.57
CA LEU A 21 7.82 13.71 -44.36
C LEU A 21 8.26 12.75 -43.27
N ALA A 22 9.14 13.22 -42.38
CA ALA A 22 9.43 12.54 -41.10
C ALA A 22 8.11 12.56 -40.30
N VAL A 23 7.37 11.45 -40.34
CA VAL A 23 6.28 11.18 -39.42
C VAL A 23 6.95 11.16 -38.05
N PRO A 24 6.55 12.02 -37.08
CA PRO A 24 7.07 11.89 -35.73
C PRO A 24 6.72 10.45 -35.27
N ALA A 25 7.75 9.66 -34.96
CA ALA A 25 7.54 8.39 -34.27
C ALA A 25 6.78 8.75 -33.00
N SER A 26 5.51 8.38 -32.93
CA SER A 26 4.78 8.41 -31.66
C SER A 26 5.65 7.62 -30.68
N ALA A 27 6.12 8.27 -29.65
CA ALA A 27 6.78 7.57 -28.57
C ALA A 27 5.82 6.44 -28.17
N ALA A 28 6.27 5.19 -28.24
CA ALA A 28 5.45 4.05 -27.85
C ALA A 28 4.90 4.34 -26.45
N ASP A 29 3.58 4.34 -26.31
CA ASP A 29 2.94 4.63 -25.03
C ASP A 29 3.50 3.65 -23.99
N VAL A 30 4.05 4.21 -22.89
CA VAL A 30 4.57 3.38 -21.80
C VAL A 30 3.38 2.72 -21.14
N SER A 31 3.27 1.39 -21.26
CA SER A 31 2.22 0.60 -20.60
C SER A 31 2.69 0.16 -19.22
N ALA A 32 1.80 0.28 -18.24
CA ALA A 32 2.03 -0.12 -16.85
C ALA A 32 0.80 -0.82 -16.26
N CYS A 33 1.02 -1.61 -15.21
CA CYS A 33 -0.05 -2.24 -14.46
C CYS A 33 -0.04 -1.78 -13.01
N LEU A 34 -1.25 -1.64 -12.43
CA LEU A 34 -1.46 -1.58 -10.99
C LEU A 34 -2.25 -2.81 -10.57
N ILE A 35 -1.76 -3.55 -9.57
CA ILE A 35 -2.40 -4.75 -9.03
C ILE A 35 -2.58 -4.57 -7.53
N THR A 36 -3.81 -4.39 -7.07
CA THR A 36 -4.16 -4.18 -5.65
C THR A 36 -4.72 -5.45 -5.01
N LYS A 37 -4.82 -5.48 -3.66
CA LYS A 37 -5.41 -6.62 -2.95
C LYS A 37 -6.91 -6.74 -3.21
N THR A 38 -7.63 -5.60 -3.17
CA THR A 38 -9.07 -5.53 -3.51
C THR A 38 -9.39 -4.23 -4.23
N ASP A 39 -10.57 -4.12 -4.80
CA ASP A 39 -11.14 -2.89 -5.38
C ASP A 39 -12.22 -2.26 -4.48
N THR A 40 -12.47 -2.81 -3.30
CA THR A 40 -13.51 -2.38 -2.34
C THR A 40 -12.94 -1.66 -1.12
N ASN A 41 -11.72 -2.00 -0.68
CA ASN A 41 -11.08 -1.29 0.42
C ASN A 41 -10.72 0.14 0.00
N PRO A 42 -11.16 1.17 0.77
CA PRO A 42 -10.92 2.59 0.44
C PRO A 42 -9.45 2.94 0.19
N PHE A 43 -8.52 2.30 0.88
CA PHE A 43 -7.09 2.50 0.71
C PHE A 43 -6.64 2.17 -0.73
N PHE A 44 -7.05 1.00 -1.25
CA PHE A 44 -6.70 0.59 -2.62
C PHE A 44 -7.48 1.35 -3.69
N VAL A 45 -8.71 1.77 -3.39
CA VAL A 45 -9.47 2.69 -4.27
C VAL A 45 -8.70 3.99 -4.47
N LYS A 46 -8.19 4.60 -3.38
CA LYS A 46 -7.39 5.82 -3.46
C LYS A 46 -6.02 5.61 -4.09
N MET A 47 -5.39 4.48 -3.85
CA MET A 47 -4.15 4.09 -4.55
C MET A 47 -4.36 4.06 -6.07
N LYS A 48 -5.45 3.44 -6.53
CA LYS A 48 -5.85 3.40 -7.96
C LYS A 48 -6.15 4.79 -8.51
N GLU A 49 -6.83 5.64 -7.75
CA GLU A 49 -7.09 7.04 -8.15
C GLU A 49 -5.76 7.80 -8.35
N GLY A 50 -4.83 7.71 -7.41
CA GLY A 50 -3.51 8.35 -7.51
C GLY A 50 -2.71 7.85 -8.72
N ALA A 51 -2.64 6.53 -8.92
CA ALA A 51 -1.97 5.94 -10.08
C ALA A 51 -2.61 6.41 -11.41
N THR A 52 -3.95 6.38 -11.50
CA THR A 52 -4.68 6.75 -12.72
C THR A 52 -4.50 8.23 -13.05
N ALA A 53 -4.56 9.12 -12.05
CA ALA A 53 -4.36 10.54 -12.22
C ALA A 53 -2.95 10.83 -12.75
N LYS A 54 -1.93 10.24 -12.13
CA LYS A 54 -0.53 10.42 -12.54
C LYS A 54 -0.27 9.81 -13.92
N ALA A 55 -0.76 8.62 -14.19
CA ALA A 55 -0.61 7.97 -15.50
C ALA A 55 -1.17 8.85 -16.64
N LYS A 56 -2.36 9.42 -16.43
CA LYS A 56 -2.95 10.37 -17.37
C LYS A 56 -2.11 11.65 -17.54
N GLU A 57 -1.57 12.18 -16.46
CA GLU A 57 -0.75 13.39 -16.45
C GLU A 57 0.51 13.23 -17.31
N ILE A 58 1.21 12.07 -17.19
CA ILE A 58 2.51 11.84 -17.82
C ILE A 58 2.48 10.91 -19.04
N GLY A 59 1.28 10.57 -19.54
CA GLY A 59 1.11 9.79 -20.75
C GLY A 59 1.52 8.31 -20.60
N VAL A 60 1.13 7.67 -19.49
CA VAL A 60 1.29 6.23 -19.26
C VAL A 60 -0.05 5.54 -19.47
N ASP A 61 -0.07 4.44 -20.27
CA ASP A 61 -1.24 3.56 -20.41
C ASP A 61 -1.29 2.61 -19.21
N LEU A 62 -2.15 2.92 -18.23
CA LEU A 62 -2.27 2.18 -16.99
C LEU A 62 -3.45 1.21 -17.01
N LYS A 63 -3.15 -0.09 -16.83
CA LYS A 63 -4.16 -1.13 -16.60
C LYS A 63 -4.23 -1.42 -15.10
N ALA A 64 -5.43 -1.42 -14.52
CA ALA A 64 -5.64 -1.69 -13.11
C ALA A 64 -6.36 -3.02 -12.90
N TYR A 65 -5.83 -3.83 -12.01
CA TYR A 65 -6.34 -5.14 -11.59
C TYR A 65 -6.48 -5.16 -10.06
N ALA A 66 -7.31 -6.06 -9.55
CA ALA A 66 -7.47 -6.28 -8.12
C ALA A 66 -7.81 -7.75 -7.84
N GLY A 67 -7.45 -8.24 -6.66
CA GLY A 67 -8.00 -9.46 -6.11
C GLY A 67 -9.49 -9.28 -5.74
N LYS A 68 -10.21 -10.36 -5.55
CA LYS A 68 -11.63 -10.36 -5.16
C LYS A 68 -11.81 -10.05 -3.68
N ILE A 69 -10.87 -10.55 -2.87
CA ILE A 69 -10.78 -10.36 -1.41
C ILE A 69 -9.33 -10.18 -1.02
N ASP A 70 -9.06 -9.66 0.17
CA ASP A 70 -7.71 -9.70 0.72
C ASP A 70 -7.29 -11.17 0.90
N GLY A 71 -6.06 -11.51 0.49
CA GLY A 71 -5.60 -12.91 0.43
C GLY A 71 -5.80 -13.61 -0.93
N ASP A 72 -6.47 -13.02 -1.92
CA ASP A 72 -6.64 -13.59 -3.27
C ASP A 72 -5.37 -13.44 -4.12
N SER A 73 -4.38 -14.30 -3.85
CA SER A 73 -3.13 -14.34 -4.61
C SER A 73 -3.29 -14.88 -6.03
N GLU A 74 -4.27 -15.77 -6.28
CA GLU A 74 -4.47 -16.37 -7.60
C GLU A 74 -4.84 -15.32 -8.65
N SER A 75 -5.79 -14.43 -8.32
CA SER A 75 -6.15 -13.31 -9.21
C SER A 75 -4.98 -12.37 -9.46
N GLN A 76 -4.10 -12.15 -8.46
CA GLN A 76 -2.90 -11.32 -8.63
C GLN A 76 -1.86 -11.98 -9.53
N VAL A 77 -1.64 -13.29 -9.43
CA VAL A 77 -0.76 -14.05 -10.35
C VAL A 77 -1.27 -13.93 -11.79
N ALA A 78 -2.58 -14.15 -12.02
CA ALA A 78 -3.19 -14.00 -13.35
C ALA A 78 -3.05 -12.58 -13.91
N ALA A 79 -3.14 -11.56 -13.05
CA ALA A 79 -2.92 -10.16 -13.44
C ALA A 79 -1.47 -9.90 -13.86
N ILE A 80 -0.48 -10.43 -13.12
CA ILE A 80 0.94 -10.34 -13.50
C ILE A 80 1.17 -10.99 -14.87
N GLU A 81 0.63 -12.19 -15.10
CA GLU A 81 0.77 -12.89 -16.38
C GLU A 81 0.13 -12.10 -17.53
N SER A 82 -1.01 -11.45 -17.31
CA SER A 82 -1.64 -10.55 -18.28
C SER A 82 -0.74 -9.34 -18.58
N CYS A 83 -0.13 -8.73 -17.57
CA CYS A 83 0.79 -7.61 -17.77
C CYS A 83 2.05 -7.99 -18.54
N ILE A 84 2.58 -9.20 -18.31
CA ILE A 84 3.71 -9.74 -19.10
C ILE A 84 3.29 -9.93 -20.56
N ALA A 85 2.13 -10.53 -20.82
CA ALA A 85 1.62 -10.78 -22.16
C ALA A 85 1.35 -9.47 -22.93
N ASP A 86 0.91 -8.43 -22.24
CA ASP A 86 0.66 -7.09 -22.78
C ASP A 86 1.94 -6.27 -23.02
N GLY A 87 3.10 -6.76 -22.58
CA GLY A 87 4.40 -6.09 -22.75
C GLY A 87 4.54 -4.83 -21.88
N ALA A 88 3.94 -4.82 -20.70
CA ALA A 88 4.06 -3.72 -19.74
C ALA A 88 5.53 -3.39 -19.45
N LYS A 89 5.83 -2.11 -19.21
CA LYS A 89 7.17 -1.66 -18.81
C LYS A 89 7.37 -1.71 -17.29
N GLY A 90 6.27 -1.71 -16.55
CA GLY A 90 6.30 -1.82 -15.10
C GLY A 90 5.00 -2.34 -14.51
N ILE A 91 5.13 -2.93 -13.32
CA ILE A 91 4.05 -3.43 -12.50
C ILE A 91 4.18 -2.81 -11.12
N LEU A 92 3.11 -2.19 -10.65
CA LEU A 92 2.90 -1.77 -9.27
C LEU A 92 2.02 -2.83 -8.60
N ILE A 93 2.48 -3.42 -7.50
CA ILE A 93 1.74 -4.49 -6.83
C ILE A 93 1.67 -4.29 -5.32
N THR A 94 0.46 -4.44 -4.76
CA THR A 94 0.26 -4.63 -3.33
C THR A 94 -0.10 -6.10 -3.09
N ALA A 95 0.89 -6.90 -2.70
CA ALA A 95 0.74 -8.35 -2.64
C ALA A 95 -0.16 -8.81 -1.49
N SER A 96 -1.10 -9.73 -1.76
CA SER A 96 -1.93 -10.41 -0.77
C SER A 96 -1.17 -11.50 -0.01
N ASP A 97 -0.27 -12.21 -0.70
CA ASP A 97 0.68 -13.17 -0.14
C ASP A 97 2.08 -12.77 -0.60
N THR A 98 2.89 -12.28 0.33
CA THR A 98 4.18 -11.65 0.04
C THR A 98 5.26 -12.64 -0.37
N ALA A 99 5.18 -13.89 0.06
CA ALA A 99 6.08 -14.97 -0.35
C ALA A 99 5.53 -15.73 -1.58
N GLY A 100 4.23 -16.05 -1.57
CA GLY A 100 3.60 -16.82 -2.64
C GLY A 100 3.60 -16.14 -3.99
N ILE A 101 3.61 -14.80 -4.05
CA ILE A 101 3.63 -14.04 -5.30
C ILE A 101 5.02 -14.02 -5.99
N VAL A 102 6.10 -14.30 -5.25
CA VAL A 102 7.50 -14.15 -5.73
C VAL A 102 7.79 -14.89 -7.04
N PRO A 103 7.32 -16.12 -7.27
CA PRO A 103 7.54 -16.78 -8.56
C PRO A 103 6.97 -16.02 -9.76
N ALA A 104 5.79 -15.41 -9.62
CA ALA A 104 5.16 -14.61 -10.69
C ALA A 104 5.90 -13.28 -10.89
N VAL A 105 6.30 -12.63 -9.80
CA VAL A 105 7.13 -11.42 -9.84
C VAL A 105 8.47 -11.69 -10.54
N LYS A 106 9.11 -12.84 -10.23
CA LYS A 106 10.35 -13.23 -10.92
C LYS A 106 10.14 -13.37 -12.42
N LYS A 107 9.05 -13.99 -12.88
CA LYS A 107 8.74 -14.08 -14.32
C LYS A 107 8.64 -12.69 -14.96
N ALA A 108 7.98 -11.73 -14.30
CA ALA A 108 7.86 -10.38 -14.82
C ALA A 108 9.24 -9.69 -14.91
N ARG A 109 10.07 -9.80 -13.88
CA ARG A 109 11.44 -9.25 -13.86
C ARG A 109 12.33 -9.89 -14.92
N ASP A 110 12.26 -11.21 -15.11
CA ASP A 110 12.98 -11.94 -16.16
C ASP A 110 12.56 -11.49 -17.57
N ALA A 111 11.32 -11.01 -17.74
CA ALA A 111 10.84 -10.40 -18.97
C ALA A 111 11.27 -8.93 -19.15
N GLY A 112 12.07 -8.37 -18.23
CA GLY A 112 12.56 -6.99 -18.28
C GLY A 112 11.55 -5.94 -17.79
N ILE A 113 10.52 -6.35 -17.05
CA ILE A 113 9.49 -5.48 -16.48
C ILE A 113 9.97 -5.01 -15.10
N LEU A 114 9.93 -3.71 -14.84
CA LEU A 114 10.17 -3.15 -13.52
C LEU A 114 9.03 -3.51 -12.57
N VAL A 115 9.32 -4.20 -11.47
CA VAL A 115 8.31 -4.53 -10.46
C VAL A 115 8.55 -3.73 -9.19
N ILE A 116 7.55 -2.94 -8.81
CA ILE A 116 7.55 -2.12 -7.59
C ILE A 116 6.46 -2.64 -6.65
N ALA A 117 6.86 -3.06 -5.46
CA ALA A 117 5.92 -3.34 -4.38
C ALA A 117 5.39 -2.01 -3.79
N LEU A 118 4.09 -1.90 -3.62
CA LEU A 118 3.44 -0.77 -2.96
C LEU A 118 2.92 -1.19 -1.59
N ASP A 119 3.10 -0.36 -0.56
CA ASP A 119 2.60 -0.55 0.81
C ASP A 119 3.16 -1.80 1.52
N THR A 120 3.10 -2.94 0.87
CA THR A 120 3.41 -4.26 1.42
C THR A 120 4.69 -4.80 0.78
N PRO A 121 5.84 -4.77 1.49
CA PRO A 121 7.09 -5.37 1.01
C PRO A 121 6.92 -6.87 0.68
N LEU A 122 7.62 -7.37 -0.33
CA LEU A 122 7.65 -8.82 -0.61
C LEU A 122 8.53 -9.56 0.40
N ASP A 123 8.41 -10.87 0.44
CA ASP A 123 9.27 -11.75 1.23
C ASP A 123 9.95 -12.78 0.31
N PRO A 124 11.28 -12.66 0.08
CA PRO A 124 12.18 -11.62 0.57
C PRO A 124 11.95 -10.24 -0.09
N ALA A 125 12.34 -9.17 0.58
CA ALA A 125 12.09 -7.80 0.13
C ALA A 125 12.73 -7.47 -1.23
N ASP A 126 13.86 -8.08 -1.57
CA ASP A 126 14.58 -7.91 -2.84
C ASP A 126 13.96 -8.71 -4.02
N ALA A 127 12.88 -9.44 -3.77
CA ALA A 127 12.10 -10.06 -4.84
C ALA A 127 11.47 -9.02 -5.77
N ALA A 128 11.10 -7.82 -5.29
CA ALA A 128 10.78 -6.67 -6.12
C ALA A 128 12.03 -5.85 -6.47
N ASP A 129 11.94 -5.00 -7.51
CA ASP A 129 13.03 -4.08 -7.88
C ASP A 129 13.10 -2.87 -6.94
N ALA A 130 11.96 -2.49 -6.36
CA ALA A 130 11.83 -1.46 -5.34
C ALA A 130 10.55 -1.67 -4.52
N THR A 131 10.49 -1.04 -3.35
CA THR A 131 9.28 -0.96 -2.52
C THR A 131 9.00 0.51 -2.21
N PHE A 132 7.76 0.98 -2.43
CA PHE A 132 7.28 2.30 -2.04
C PHE A 132 6.22 2.11 -0.97
N ALA A 133 6.51 2.47 0.25
CA ALA A 133 5.66 2.16 1.40
C ALA A 133 5.80 3.18 2.52
N THR A 134 4.82 3.19 3.40
CA THR A 134 4.96 3.68 4.76
C THR A 134 5.98 2.81 5.52
N ASP A 135 6.71 3.38 6.45
CA ASP A 135 7.43 2.60 7.46
C ASP A 135 6.40 1.92 8.39
N ASN A 136 5.99 0.71 8.02
CA ASN A 136 4.93 -0.03 8.71
C ASN A 136 5.33 -0.45 10.13
N LEU A 137 6.64 -0.71 10.37
CA LEU A 137 7.14 -0.96 11.72
C LEU A 137 6.98 0.29 12.59
N LEU A 138 7.37 1.46 12.07
CA LEU A 138 7.20 2.74 12.76
C LEU A 138 5.72 3.08 12.96
N ALA A 139 4.85 2.79 11.97
CA ALA A 139 3.41 3.01 12.10
C ALA A 139 2.82 2.25 13.30
N GLY A 140 3.17 0.97 13.45
CA GLY A 140 2.81 0.17 14.62
C GLY A 140 3.44 0.71 15.91
N GLU A 141 4.73 1.05 15.89
CA GLU A 141 5.45 1.57 17.05
C GLU A 141 4.82 2.86 17.62
N LEU A 142 4.40 3.77 16.75
CA LEU A 142 3.76 5.03 17.14
C LEU A 142 2.44 4.80 17.87
N ILE A 143 1.55 3.95 17.34
CA ILE A 143 0.26 3.65 18.00
C ILE A 143 0.45 2.83 19.27
N GLY A 144 1.45 1.93 19.31
CA GLY A 144 1.80 1.17 20.52
C GLY A 144 2.33 2.07 21.65
N LYS A 145 3.26 2.97 21.35
CA LYS A 145 3.77 3.98 22.31
C LYS A 145 2.65 4.88 22.81
N TRP A 146 1.79 5.34 21.90
CA TRP A 146 0.67 6.19 22.29
C TRP A 146 -0.32 5.45 23.19
N ALA A 147 -0.65 4.20 22.89
CA ALA A 147 -1.56 3.38 23.70
C ALA A 147 -0.98 3.14 25.10
N ALA A 148 0.30 2.75 25.21
CA ALA A 148 0.98 2.55 26.48
C ALA A 148 1.02 3.84 27.31
N ALA A 149 1.40 4.97 26.70
CA ALA A 149 1.45 6.26 27.39
C ALA A 149 0.05 6.74 27.83
N THR A 150 -0.99 6.49 27.03
CA THR A 150 -2.38 6.84 27.37
C THR A 150 -2.90 6.02 28.54
N LEU A 151 -2.55 4.75 28.62
CA LEU A 151 -2.91 3.88 29.76
C LEU A 151 -2.10 4.16 31.02
N GLY A 152 -0.86 4.67 30.89
CA GLY A 152 0.04 4.90 32.02
C GLY A 152 0.25 3.61 32.83
N ASP A 153 0.10 3.68 34.16
CA ASP A 153 0.30 2.51 35.05
C ASP A 153 -0.61 1.31 34.74
N LYS A 154 -1.73 1.53 34.04
CA LYS A 154 -2.64 0.46 33.63
C LYS A 154 -2.11 -0.37 32.44
N ALA A 155 -1.09 0.11 31.73
CA ALA A 155 -0.50 -0.63 30.60
C ALA A 155 0.09 -2.00 31.03
N LYS A 156 0.53 -2.15 32.27
CA LYS A 156 1.02 -3.43 32.82
C LYS A 156 -0.06 -4.50 32.95
N ASP A 157 -1.32 -4.09 33.09
CA ASP A 157 -2.48 -4.95 33.28
C ASP A 157 -3.38 -4.96 32.01
N ALA A 158 -2.86 -4.49 30.86
CA ALA A 158 -3.59 -4.47 29.61
C ALA A 158 -4.00 -5.89 29.18
N LYS A 159 -5.13 -5.97 28.48
CA LYS A 159 -5.62 -7.17 27.80
C LYS A 159 -5.82 -6.80 26.34
N ILE A 160 -4.88 -7.25 25.52
CA ILE A 160 -4.69 -6.78 24.15
C ILE A 160 -5.22 -7.84 23.18
N ALA A 161 -6.10 -7.41 22.26
CA ALA A 161 -6.55 -8.16 21.12
C ALA A 161 -5.84 -7.63 19.86
N PHE A 162 -5.30 -8.54 19.04
CA PHE A 162 -4.75 -8.24 17.73
C PHE A 162 -5.73 -8.68 16.65
N LEU A 163 -6.08 -7.75 15.78
CA LEU A 163 -6.98 -7.99 14.65
C LEU A 163 -6.17 -7.92 13.36
N ASP A 164 -5.65 -9.08 12.97
CA ASP A 164 -4.67 -9.28 11.92
C ASP A 164 -5.30 -9.27 10.51
N LEU A 165 -4.49 -9.25 9.47
CA LEU A 165 -4.96 -9.16 8.10
C LEU A 165 -5.51 -10.49 7.58
N THR A 166 -4.61 -11.45 7.34
CA THR A 166 -4.95 -12.75 6.73
C THR A 166 -4.08 -13.88 7.31
N PRO A 167 -4.51 -15.15 7.14
CA PRO A 167 -3.72 -16.29 7.62
C PRO A 167 -2.33 -16.42 6.95
N SER A 168 -2.10 -15.80 5.79
CA SER A 168 -0.80 -15.79 5.13
C SER A 168 0.23 -14.88 5.79
N GLN A 169 -0.19 -14.06 6.77
CA GLN A 169 0.65 -13.13 7.51
C GLN A 169 1.56 -12.29 6.58
N PRO A 170 0.98 -11.48 5.67
CA PRO A 170 1.80 -10.66 4.77
C PRO A 170 2.68 -9.69 5.56
N THR A 171 3.81 -9.31 5.01
CA THR A 171 4.83 -8.51 5.72
C THR A 171 4.30 -7.23 6.36
N VAL A 172 3.28 -6.60 5.77
CA VAL A 172 2.64 -5.40 6.35
C VAL A 172 1.97 -5.69 7.69
N ASP A 173 1.35 -6.87 7.82
CA ASP A 173 0.68 -7.35 9.02
C ASP A 173 1.72 -7.57 10.13
N VAL A 174 2.74 -8.39 9.83
CA VAL A 174 3.85 -8.66 10.74
C VAL A 174 4.50 -7.36 11.23
N LEU A 175 4.83 -6.45 10.31
CA LEU A 175 5.51 -5.19 10.67
C LEU A 175 4.66 -4.30 11.59
N ARG A 176 3.35 -4.20 11.36
CA ARG A 176 2.47 -3.37 12.19
C ARG A 176 2.30 -3.94 13.59
N ASP A 177 2.11 -5.26 13.72
CA ASP A 177 2.01 -5.95 14.99
C ASP A 177 3.31 -5.88 15.79
N GLN A 178 4.44 -6.18 15.16
CA GLN A 178 5.76 -6.10 15.77
C GLN A 178 6.09 -4.66 16.22
N GLY A 179 5.71 -3.69 15.38
CA GLY A 179 5.82 -2.28 15.73
C GLY A 179 4.99 -1.93 16.95
N PHE A 180 3.70 -2.33 16.98
CA PHE A 180 2.82 -2.09 18.12
C PHE A 180 3.38 -2.70 19.41
N MET A 181 3.79 -3.96 19.39
CA MET A 181 4.37 -4.64 20.55
C MET A 181 5.61 -3.92 21.06
N LYS A 182 6.55 -3.59 20.17
CA LYS A 182 7.75 -2.80 20.50
C LYS A 182 7.39 -1.46 21.15
N GLY A 183 6.43 -0.73 20.57
CA GLY A 183 5.97 0.56 21.08
C GLY A 183 5.28 0.45 22.43
N PHE A 184 4.52 -0.61 22.65
CA PHE A 184 3.80 -0.90 23.89
C PHE A 184 4.70 -1.45 24.99
N GLY A 185 5.94 -1.85 24.67
CA GLY A 185 6.89 -2.45 25.62
C GLY A 185 6.61 -3.94 25.86
N ILE A 186 6.30 -4.66 24.78
CA ILE A 186 6.14 -6.12 24.73
C ILE A 186 7.32 -6.72 23.97
N ASP A 187 7.85 -7.86 24.43
CA ASP A 187 8.89 -8.60 23.73
C ASP A 187 8.30 -9.26 22.47
N THR A 188 8.83 -8.89 21.31
CA THR A 188 8.35 -9.35 20.01
C THR A 188 8.80 -10.76 19.62
N LYS A 189 9.68 -11.40 20.41
CA LYS A 189 10.29 -12.70 20.10
C LYS A 189 10.92 -12.71 18.69
N ASP A 190 10.39 -13.48 17.75
CA ASP A 190 10.84 -13.47 16.35
C ASP A 190 10.18 -12.31 15.61
N ILE A 191 10.95 -11.27 15.28
CA ILE A 191 10.48 -10.07 14.60
C ILE A 191 9.79 -10.33 13.24
N ASN A 192 9.92 -11.54 12.69
CA ASN A 192 9.32 -11.92 11.41
C ASN A 192 8.06 -12.79 11.56
N LYS A 193 7.53 -12.93 12.77
CA LYS A 193 6.35 -13.76 13.05
C LYS A 193 5.31 -13.03 13.87
N ILE A 194 4.08 -13.49 13.75
CA ILE A 194 2.94 -13.13 14.59
C ILE A 194 2.50 -14.40 15.33
N GLY A 195 2.15 -14.26 16.62
CA GLY A 195 1.54 -15.33 17.39
C GLY A 195 2.54 -16.28 18.07
N ASP A 196 3.83 -15.92 18.15
CA ASP A 196 4.84 -16.63 18.95
C ASP A 196 5.15 -15.91 20.29
N GLU A 197 4.44 -14.83 20.59
CA GLU A 197 4.54 -14.03 21.80
C GLU A 197 4.00 -14.82 23.02
N ASP A 198 4.65 -14.65 24.16
CA ASP A 198 4.25 -15.28 25.43
C ASP A 198 3.90 -14.24 26.53
N ASP A 199 3.70 -12.97 26.14
CA ASP A 199 3.33 -11.90 27.08
C ASP A 199 1.87 -12.10 27.57
N PRO A 200 1.62 -12.15 28.88
CA PRO A 200 0.28 -12.43 29.45
C PRO A 200 -0.74 -11.30 29.19
N ARG A 201 -0.31 -10.18 28.65
CA ARG A 201 -1.19 -9.10 28.22
C ARG A 201 -1.85 -9.37 26.87
N ILE A 202 -1.28 -10.25 26.04
CA ILE A 202 -1.83 -10.61 24.74
C ILE A 202 -2.92 -11.68 24.95
N VAL A 203 -4.15 -11.32 24.63
CA VAL A 203 -5.30 -12.25 24.65
C VAL A 203 -5.25 -13.21 23.46
N GLY A 204 -4.89 -12.69 22.30
CA GLY A 204 -4.71 -13.45 21.08
C GLY A 204 -4.84 -12.63 19.84
N HIS A 205 -4.75 -13.35 18.73
CA HIS A 205 -4.84 -12.89 17.36
C HIS A 205 -6.05 -13.50 16.67
N ASP A 206 -6.73 -12.74 15.80
CA ASP A 206 -7.75 -13.26 14.89
C ASP A 206 -7.75 -12.45 13.58
N VAL A 207 -8.11 -13.09 12.47
CA VAL A 207 -7.98 -12.51 11.13
C VAL A 207 -9.24 -11.75 10.71
N THR A 208 -9.05 -10.61 10.05
CA THR A 208 -10.13 -9.70 9.64
C THR A 208 -10.37 -9.68 8.13
N ASN A 209 -9.45 -10.22 7.34
CA ASN A 209 -9.39 -10.02 5.89
C ASN A 209 -9.43 -8.52 5.50
N GLY A 210 -8.93 -7.66 6.37
CA GLY A 210 -8.80 -6.21 6.17
C GLY A 210 -10.11 -5.44 5.98
N ASN A 211 -11.24 -5.98 6.43
CA ASN A 211 -12.56 -5.39 6.21
C ASN A 211 -13.40 -5.33 7.50
N GLU A 212 -14.51 -4.56 7.44
CA GLU A 212 -15.35 -4.28 8.59
C GLU A 212 -16.05 -5.54 9.15
N GLU A 213 -16.59 -6.38 8.29
CA GLU A 213 -17.27 -7.61 8.73
C GLU A 213 -16.30 -8.57 9.42
N GLY A 214 -15.09 -8.77 8.83
CA GLY A 214 -14.04 -9.57 9.44
C GLY A 214 -13.56 -8.99 10.77
N GLY A 215 -13.40 -7.66 10.85
CA GLY A 215 -13.06 -6.97 12.09
C GLY A 215 -14.10 -7.18 13.19
N ARG A 216 -15.39 -7.13 12.84
CA ARG A 216 -16.49 -7.42 13.77
C ARG A 216 -16.41 -8.86 14.27
N GLN A 217 -16.26 -9.82 13.37
CA GLN A 217 -16.22 -11.24 13.74
C GLN A 217 -14.98 -11.59 14.57
N ALA A 218 -13.80 -11.09 14.21
CA ALA A 218 -12.57 -11.28 14.97
C ALA A 218 -12.69 -10.73 16.40
N MET A 219 -13.28 -9.54 16.55
CA MET A 219 -13.50 -8.95 17.86
C MET A 219 -14.51 -9.76 18.69
N GLU A 220 -15.61 -10.21 18.10
CA GLU A 220 -16.59 -11.09 18.76
C GLU A 220 -15.94 -12.39 19.27
N ASN A 221 -15.08 -13.03 18.45
CA ASN A 221 -14.35 -14.24 18.82
C ASN A 221 -13.41 -14.01 20.01
N LEU A 222 -12.64 -12.92 19.97
CA LEU A 222 -11.69 -12.59 21.03
C LEU A 222 -12.38 -12.17 22.33
N LEU A 223 -13.53 -11.49 22.26
CA LEU A 223 -14.37 -11.19 23.44
C LEU A 223 -14.96 -12.44 24.08
N GLN A 224 -15.28 -13.48 23.29
CA GLN A 224 -15.69 -14.77 23.84
C GLN A 224 -14.54 -15.50 24.57
N LYS A 225 -13.29 -15.30 24.09
CA LYS A 225 -12.09 -15.86 24.72
C LYS A 225 -11.74 -15.13 26.04
N ASP A 226 -11.79 -13.79 26.01
CA ASP A 226 -11.55 -12.97 27.20
C ASP A 226 -12.38 -11.68 27.18
N PRO A 227 -13.46 -11.57 27.95
CA PRO A 227 -14.28 -10.37 28.02
C PRO A 227 -13.62 -9.20 28.77
N SER A 228 -12.41 -9.35 29.28
CA SER A 228 -11.66 -8.30 29.94
C SER A 228 -10.75 -7.50 29.01
N ILE A 229 -10.79 -7.76 27.69
CA ILE A 229 -10.06 -6.99 26.67
C ILE A 229 -10.32 -5.50 26.87
N ASN A 230 -9.24 -4.71 26.88
CA ASN A 230 -9.29 -3.27 27.07
C ASN A 230 -8.41 -2.47 26.09
N VAL A 231 -7.65 -3.18 25.23
CA VAL A 231 -6.89 -2.61 24.12
C VAL A 231 -7.13 -3.47 22.88
N VAL A 232 -7.34 -2.83 21.73
CA VAL A 232 -7.46 -3.49 20.43
C VAL A 232 -6.49 -2.81 19.47
N HIS A 233 -5.56 -3.58 18.95
CA HIS A 233 -4.76 -3.23 17.80
C HIS A 233 -5.44 -3.78 16.56
N THR A 234 -5.62 -2.95 15.52
CA THR A 234 -6.21 -3.40 14.27
C THR A 234 -5.27 -3.12 13.10
N ILE A 235 -5.20 -4.05 12.18
CA ILE A 235 -4.37 -3.92 10.98
C ILE A 235 -4.68 -2.67 10.16
N ASN A 236 -5.97 -2.26 10.12
CA ASN A 236 -6.43 -1.10 9.36
C ASN A 236 -7.74 -0.53 9.94
N GLU A 237 -8.17 0.63 9.44
CA GLU A 237 -9.38 1.33 9.89
C GLU A 237 -10.70 0.60 9.56
N PRO A 238 -10.87 -0.10 8.43
CA PRO A 238 -12.06 -0.94 8.24
C PRO A 238 -12.22 -2.01 9.32
N ALA A 239 -11.15 -2.70 9.71
CA ALA A 239 -11.19 -3.67 10.81
C ALA A 239 -11.53 -2.99 12.15
N ALA A 240 -11.00 -1.78 12.40
CA ALA A 240 -11.32 -0.99 13.58
C ALA A 240 -12.81 -0.60 13.66
N ALA A 241 -13.43 -0.26 12.54
CA ALA A 241 -14.86 0.03 12.47
C ALA A 241 -15.69 -1.20 12.87
N GLY A 242 -15.35 -2.38 12.34
CA GLY A 242 -15.99 -3.63 12.72
C GLY A 242 -15.81 -3.99 14.20
N ALA A 243 -14.59 -3.85 14.71
CA ALA A 243 -14.30 -4.07 16.13
C ALA A 243 -15.14 -3.15 17.05
N TYR A 244 -15.30 -1.88 16.65
CA TYR A 244 -16.12 -0.94 17.39
C TYR A 244 -17.60 -1.37 17.44
N GLU A 245 -18.18 -1.84 16.33
CA GLU A 245 -19.56 -2.34 16.31
C GLU A 245 -19.73 -3.60 17.18
N ALA A 246 -18.76 -4.52 17.21
CA ALA A 246 -18.78 -5.66 18.12
C ALA A 246 -18.76 -5.23 19.60
N LEU A 247 -17.89 -4.29 19.95
CA LEU A 247 -17.81 -3.74 21.31
C LEU A 247 -19.10 -3.01 21.72
N LYS A 248 -19.67 -2.25 20.81
CA LYS A 248 -20.94 -1.53 21.02
C LYS A 248 -22.11 -2.48 21.25
N ALA A 249 -22.16 -3.61 20.54
CA ALA A 249 -23.20 -4.63 20.74
C ALA A 249 -23.25 -5.20 22.17
N VAL A 250 -22.09 -5.17 22.86
CA VAL A 250 -21.98 -5.64 24.27
C VAL A 250 -21.80 -4.49 25.29
N GLY A 251 -21.89 -3.22 24.85
CA GLY A 251 -21.78 -2.04 25.71
C GLY A 251 -20.39 -1.73 26.23
N MET A 252 -19.34 -2.21 25.55
CA MET A 252 -17.93 -2.05 25.94
C MET A 252 -17.18 -0.95 25.16
N GLU A 253 -17.79 -0.30 24.19
CA GLU A 253 -17.16 0.64 23.27
C GLU A 253 -16.51 1.86 23.94
N LYS A 254 -16.88 2.18 25.17
CA LYS A 254 -16.29 3.28 25.95
C LYS A 254 -15.14 2.85 26.88
N ASN A 255 -14.98 1.53 27.06
CA ASN A 255 -14.03 0.96 28.01
C ASN A 255 -12.82 0.33 27.32
N VAL A 256 -12.87 0.19 26.01
CA VAL A 256 -11.81 -0.44 25.19
C VAL A 256 -11.15 0.62 24.32
N LEU A 257 -9.83 0.65 24.34
CA LEU A 257 -9.02 1.53 23.53
C LEU A 257 -8.70 0.87 22.19
N ILE A 258 -9.22 1.42 21.08
CA ILE A 258 -8.90 0.95 19.74
C ILE A 258 -7.80 1.83 19.16
N VAL A 259 -6.77 1.23 18.58
CA VAL A 259 -5.73 1.90 17.77
C VAL A 259 -5.61 1.24 16.40
N SER A 260 -5.29 2.01 15.38
CA SER A 260 -5.33 1.55 14.00
C SER A 260 -4.27 2.21 13.12
N VAL A 261 -4.25 1.81 11.86
CA VAL A 261 -3.43 2.39 10.79
C VAL A 261 -4.35 2.72 9.61
N ASP A 262 -4.08 3.76 8.90
CA ASP A 262 -4.49 4.24 7.57
C ASP A 262 -4.55 5.77 7.51
N GLY A 263 -5.27 6.42 8.44
CA GLY A 263 -5.49 7.88 8.43
C GLY A 263 -6.32 8.36 7.26
N GLY A 264 -7.27 7.52 6.79
CA GLY A 264 -8.31 7.94 5.87
C GLY A 264 -9.22 9.00 6.50
N CYS A 265 -9.92 9.81 5.70
CA CYS A 265 -10.78 10.86 6.26
C CYS A 265 -11.89 10.31 7.18
N PRO A 266 -12.52 9.14 6.89
CA PRO A 266 -13.42 8.49 7.83
C PRO A 266 -12.73 8.08 9.14
N GLY A 267 -11.52 7.50 9.07
CA GLY A 267 -10.77 7.08 10.25
C GLY A 267 -10.32 8.26 11.11
N VAL A 268 -9.84 9.35 10.52
CA VAL A 268 -9.49 10.57 11.27
C VAL A 268 -10.73 11.18 11.94
N LYS A 269 -11.91 11.14 11.30
CA LYS A 269 -13.19 11.52 11.95
C LYS A 269 -13.56 10.58 13.10
N ASN A 270 -13.24 9.29 12.98
CA ASN A 270 -13.42 8.34 14.08
C ASN A 270 -12.48 8.63 15.26
N VAL A 271 -11.27 9.15 15.00
CA VAL A 271 -10.39 9.68 16.06
C VAL A 271 -11.01 10.90 16.73
N GLU A 272 -11.57 11.83 15.95
CA GLU A 272 -12.28 13.01 16.49
C GLU A 272 -13.46 12.60 17.38
N ALA A 273 -14.22 11.61 16.94
CA ALA A 273 -15.38 11.08 17.67
C ALA A 273 -15.01 10.20 18.89
N GLY A 274 -13.75 9.83 19.03
CA GLY A 274 -13.28 8.95 20.11
C GLY A 274 -13.62 7.47 19.90
N VAL A 275 -13.97 7.06 18.68
CA VAL A 275 -14.17 5.66 18.25
C VAL A 275 -12.80 4.96 18.15
N ILE A 276 -11.84 5.63 17.54
CA ILE A 276 -10.42 5.22 17.49
C ILE A 276 -9.64 6.22 18.36
N GLY A 277 -8.73 5.73 19.20
CA GLY A 277 -7.91 6.59 20.05
C GLY A 277 -6.80 7.29 19.28
N ALA A 278 -6.13 6.54 18.39
CA ALA A 278 -5.10 7.04 17.48
C ALA A 278 -5.02 6.17 16.22
N THR A 279 -4.62 6.78 15.10
CA THR A 279 -4.33 6.10 13.84
C THR A 279 -3.01 6.59 13.26
N SER A 280 -2.20 5.68 12.74
CA SER A 280 -1.00 6.02 11.95
C SER A 280 -1.40 6.29 10.52
N GLN A 281 -1.32 7.58 10.10
CA GLN A 281 -1.75 8.04 8.78
C GLN A 281 -0.70 7.73 7.73
N GLN A 282 -1.12 7.15 6.61
CA GLN A 282 -0.32 6.79 5.44
C GLN A 282 -0.93 7.38 4.15
N TYR A 283 -0.20 7.30 3.00
CA TYR A 283 -0.48 8.13 1.82
C TYR A 283 -0.56 7.30 0.52
N PRO A 284 -1.65 6.53 0.28
CA PRO A 284 -1.77 5.62 -0.87
C PRO A 284 -1.72 6.31 -2.24
N LEU A 285 -2.28 7.53 -2.36
CA LEU A 285 -2.22 8.29 -3.61
C LEU A 285 -0.77 8.60 -3.99
N MET A 286 0.03 9.02 -2.99
CA MET A 286 1.45 9.36 -3.20
C MET A 286 2.26 8.12 -3.56
N MET A 287 2.09 6.99 -2.85
CA MET A 287 2.77 5.72 -3.16
C MET A 287 2.57 5.35 -4.63
N ALA A 288 1.33 5.36 -5.08
CA ALA A 288 0.98 4.96 -6.44
C ALA A 288 1.45 5.98 -7.50
N SER A 289 1.31 7.28 -7.22
CA SER A 289 1.78 8.33 -8.13
C SER A 289 3.28 8.26 -8.37
N LEU A 290 4.06 8.12 -7.30
CA LEU A 290 5.52 7.97 -7.38
C LEU A 290 5.91 6.67 -8.09
N GLY A 291 5.15 5.59 -7.88
CA GLY A 291 5.34 4.33 -8.59
C GLY A 291 5.16 4.47 -10.10
N VAL A 292 4.12 5.18 -10.56
CA VAL A 292 3.89 5.45 -11.99
C VAL A 292 5.00 6.31 -12.59
N GLU A 293 5.45 7.35 -11.86
CA GLU A 293 6.59 8.19 -12.28
C GLU A 293 7.88 7.35 -12.42
N ALA A 294 8.13 6.45 -11.47
CA ALA A 294 9.30 5.58 -11.50
C ALA A 294 9.28 4.62 -12.71
N ILE A 295 8.11 4.05 -13.04
CA ILE A 295 7.95 3.21 -14.25
C ILE A 295 8.23 4.02 -15.52
N LYS A 296 7.68 5.24 -15.61
CA LYS A 296 7.93 6.13 -16.77
C LYS A 296 9.41 6.45 -16.90
N LYS A 297 10.07 6.84 -15.81
CA LYS A 297 11.51 7.10 -15.78
C LYS A 297 12.31 5.89 -16.21
N PHE A 298 11.99 4.71 -15.69
CA PHE A 298 12.65 3.45 -16.06
C PHE A 298 12.48 3.15 -17.56
N ALA A 299 11.28 3.32 -18.10
CA ALA A 299 11.03 3.11 -19.52
C ALA A 299 11.83 4.06 -20.42
N ASP A 300 12.01 5.31 -19.99
CA ASP A 300 12.74 6.34 -20.76
C ASP A 300 14.26 6.22 -20.63
N THR A 301 14.78 5.79 -19.47
CA THR A 301 16.21 5.89 -19.13
C THR A 301 16.87 4.57 -18.73
N GLY A 302 16.09 3.54 -18.39
CA GLY A 302 16.58 2.29 -17.79
C GLY A 302 16.96 2.42 -16.30
N GLU A 303 16.77 3.60 -15.69
CA GLU A 303 17.14 3.82 -14.29
C GLU A 303 16.07 3.29 -13.33
N LYS A 304 16.45 2.42 -12.41
CA LYS A 304 15.59 1.91 -11.34
C LYS A 304 15.51 2.93 -10.19
N PRO A 305 14.36 2.99 -9.48
CA PRO A 305 14.23 3.87 -8.32
C PRO A 305 15.17 3.43 -7.18
N SER A 306 15.69 4.41 -6.45
CA SER A 306 16.54 4.19 -5.28
C SER A 306 15.72 4.30 -4.00
N PRO A 307 16.05 3.55 -2.95
CA PRO A 307 15.40 3.67 -1.65
C PRO A 307 15.73 5.02 -0.99
N THR A 308 14.94 5.39 0.01
CA THR A 308 15.24 6.53 0.89
C THR A 308 16.56 6.28 1.62
N GLU A 309 17.38 7.31 1.80
CA GLU A 309 18.67 7.21 2.50
C GLU A 309 18.50 6.54 3.87
N GLY A 310 19.33 5.53 4.14
CA GLY A 310 19.28 4.76 5.39
C GLY A 310 18.15 3.71 5.48
N LYS A 311 17.34 3.54 4.42
CA LYS A 311 16.27 2.52 4.36
C LYS A 311 16.48 1.56 3.20
N THR A 312 15.77 0.43 3.22
CA THR A 312 15.75 -0.56 2.13
C THR A 312 14.57 -0.34 1.17
N PHE A 313 13.73 0.68 1.42
CA PHE A 313 12.55 1.02 0.64
C PHE A 313 12.41 2.54 0.49
N PHE A 314 11.59 2.99 -0.44
CA PHE A 314 11.20 4.39 -0.58
C PHE A 314 10.11 4.69 0.44
N ASP A 315 10.46 5.49 1.46
CA ASP A 315 9.55 5.86 2.54
C ASP A 315 8.62 7.00 2.13
N THR A 316 7.34 6.75 2.14
CA THR A 316 6.31 7.74 1.83
C THR A 316 5.83 8.51 3.07
N GLY A 317 6.42 8.21 4.22
CA GLY A 317 6.13 8.88 5.48
C GLY A 317 4.97 8.26 6.27
N VAL A 318 4.92 8.62 7.55
CA VAL A 318 3.85 8.28 8.49
C VAL A 318 3.66 9.40 9.49
N SER A 319 2.43 9.62 9.93
CA SER A 319 2.10 10.57 11.02
C SER A 319 1.09 9.94 11.96
N LEU A 320 1.34 9.98 13.25
CA LEU A 320 0.35 9.58 14.25
C LEU A 320 -0.71 10.67 14.39
N VAL A 321 -1.97 10.34 14.16
CA VAL A 321 -3.11 11.25 14.35
C VAL A 321 -3.85 10.87 15.62
N THR A 322 -4.05 11.83 16.52
CA THR A 322 -4.85 11.63 17.75
C THR A 322 -5.50 12.93 18.21
N ALA A 323 -6.66 12.82 18.85
CA ALA A 323 -7.30 13.93 19.55
C ALA A 323 -6.72 14.16 20.97
N LYS A 324 -5.89 13.21 21.47
CA LYS A 324 -5.34 13.23 22.83
C LYS A 324 -3.84 12.96 22.77
N PRO A 325 -3.00 13.98 22.54
CA PRO A 325 -1.56 13.81 22.53
C PRO A 325 -1.04 13.18 23.83
N ALA A 326 -0.10 12.24 23.72
CA ALA A 326 0.54 11.60 24.86
C ALA A 326 1.96 12.11 25.03
N ALA A 327 2.42 12.26 26.29
CA ALA A 327 3.75 12.77 26.59
C ALA A 327 4.84 11.85 25.99
N GLY A 328 5.81 12.46 25.31
CA GLY A 328 6.94 11.73 24.70
C GLY A 328 6.59 10.97 23.41
N VAL A 329 5.38 11.14 22.86
CA VAL A 329 4.96 10.55 21.58
C VAL A 329 4.66 11.66 20.58
N GLU A 330 5.41 11.69 19.47
CA GLU A 330 5.17 12.64 18.40
C GLU A 330 3.83 12.31 17.72
N SER A 331 2.98 13.34 17.57
CA SER A 331 1.68 13.20 16.93
C SER A 331 1.21 14.51 16.34
N ILE A 332 0.31 14.44 15.36
CA ILE A 332 -0.43 15.58 14.83
C ILE A 332 -1.87 15.54 15.37
N ASP A 333 -2.50 16.70 15.41
CA ASP A 333 -3.90 16.79 15.82
C ASP A 333 -4.86 16.35 14.68
N VAL A 334 -6.14 16.22 15.03
CA VAL A 334 -7.19 15.83 14.08
C VAL A 334 -7.31 16.80 12.90
N LYS A 335 -7.13 18.10 13.13
CA LYS A 335 -7.24 19.13 12.08
C LYS A 335 -6.15 18.93 11.03
N ASP A 336 -4.91 18.72 11.48
CA ASP A 336 -3.78 18.46 10.60
C ASP A 336 -3.90 17.09 9.90
N GLY A 337 -4.44 16.09 10.60
CA GLY A 337 -4.80 14.79 10.02
C GLY A 337 -5.84 14.91 8.92
N LEU A 338 -6.91 15.69 9.14
CA LEU A 338 -7.95 15.95 8.13
C LEU A 338 -7.43 16.72 6.93
N ALA A 339 -6.43 17.58 7.10
CA ALA A 339 -5.82 18.31 5.99
C ALA A 339 -5.00 17.42 5.04
N LYS A 340 -4.59 16.24 5.50
CA LYS A 340 -3.74 15.28 4.76
C LYS A 340 -4.45 13.96 4.45
N CYS A 341 -5.64 13.73 5.01
CA CYS A 341 -6.37 12.49 4.82
C CYS A 341 -6.85 12.29 3.38
N TRP A 342 -7.20 11.08 3.08
CA TRP A 342 -7.73 10.62 1.80
C TRP A 342 -9.04 9.84 2.03
N GLY A 343 -9.94 9.83 1.04
CA GLY A 343 -11.22 9.13 1.14
C GLY A 343 -12.45 10.02 1.14
#